data_93563e20ea9571d6300216c6980a119c
#
_entry.id   93563e20ea9571d6300216c6980a119c
#
_cell.length_a   1.000
_cell.length_b   1.000
_cell.length_c   1.000
_cell.angle_alpha   90.00
_cell.angle_beta   90.00
_cell.angle_gamma   90.00
#
_symmetry.space_group_name_H-M   'P 1'
#
loop_
_entity.id
_entity.type
_entity.pdbx_description
1 polymer ?
#
loop_
_entity_poly.entity_id
_entity_poly.type
_entity_poly.pdbx_seq_one_letter_code
_entity_poly.pdbx_strand_id
1 'polypeptide(L)'
;MTKELRNKFTYTSWILAVIVVVRHTVNYETYSCLGGAWLYFLKWMDKMTEIAVPTFFTISGYLFYQNFEYSKLIDKWESRIKGLVVPYVIWVTIGYLYYVVLKHIPAVGNRISMTIEPLNATNLLKNILYGNYNGPLWFMRSLMVLVFVTPAFYWIIRRWRLGIVVCVSAILLLHYRFGIIGLDILQWLLGVWIAARYKDIVENLICPKWISGMAIVAIVLIANLKMWMPEYEVAENILLIGEVILTWMAMDLVRIKETPK
;
A
#
# COMPACT_ATOMS: atom_id res chain seq x y z
N MET A 1 3.18 -8.70 20.99
CA MET A 1 2.92 -7.26 20.58
C MET A 1 2.22 -6.54 21.72
N THR A 2 2.79 -5.45 22.19
CA THR A 2 2.22 -4.61 23.26
C THR A 2 0.95 -3.90 22.79
N LYS A 3 0.09 -3.47 23.74
CA LYS A 3 -1.13 -2.70 23.42
C LYS A 3 -0.79 -1.37 22.74
N GLU A 4 0.27 -0.70 23.19
CA GLU A 4 0.74 0.54 22.59
C GLU A 4 1.16 0.37 21.12
N LEU A 5 1.92 -0.68 20.81
CA LEU A 5 2.32 -0.97 19.44
C LEU A 5 1.12 -1.31 18.55
N ARG A 6 0.15 -2.05 19.07
CA ARG A 6 -1.11 -2.31 18.35
C ARG A 6 -1.86 -1.03 18.04
N ASN A 7 -1.95 -0.11 19.01
CA ASN A 7 -2.58 1.19 18.80
C ASN A 7 -1.82 2.01 17.73
N LYS A 8 -0.47 2.01 17.77
CA LYS A 8 0.34 2.66 16.74
C LYS A 8 0.01 2.14 15.34
N PHE A 9 -0.06 0.82 15.13
CA PHE A 9 -0.47 0.24 13.85
C PHE A 9 -1.89 0.68 13.46
N THR A 10 -2.83 0.69 14.38
CA THR A 10 -4.22 1.09 14.12
C THR A 10 -4.31 2.55 13.68
N TYR A 11 -3.67 3.47 14.43
CA TYR A 11 -3.67 4.90 14.08
C TYR A 11 -2.93 5.16 12.78
N THR A 12 -1.78 4.51 12.55
CA THR A 12 -1.05 4.60 11.29
C THR A 12 -1.96 4.17 10.13
N SER A 13 -2.59 3.00 10.22
CA SER A 13 -3.48 2.50 9.17
C SER A 13 -4.66 3.43 8.92
N TRP A 14 -5.23 4.04 9.97
CA TRP A 14 -6.32 5.00 9.83
C TRP A 14 -5.88 6.27 9.09
N ILE A 15 -4.73 6.86 9.48
CA ILE A 15 -4.18 8.05 8.82
C ILE A 15 -3.86 7.74 7.35
N LEU A 16 -3.24 6.60 7.06
CA LEU A 16 -2.93 6.18 5.70
C LEU A 16 -4.20 5.99 4.86
N ALA A 17 -5.29 5.46 5.45
CA ALA A 17 -6.57 5.33 4.75
C ALA A 17 -7.12 6.70 4.36
N VAL A 18 -7.04 7.70 5.25
CA VAL A 18 -7.42 9.09 4.93
C VAL A 18 -6.54 9.64 3.79
N ILE A 19 -5.23 9.41 3.84
CA ILE A 19 -4.30 9.85 2.79
C ILE A 19 -4.65 9.21 1.44
N VAL A 20 -5.03 7.93 1.40
CA VAL A 20 -5.49 7.26 0.17
C VAL A 20 -6.75 7.92 -0.39
N VAL A 21 -7.73 8.29 0.47
CA VAL A 21 -8.92 9.02 0.03
C VAL A 21 -8.53 10.37 -0.57
N VAL A 22 -7.66 11.12 0.11
CA VAL A 22 -7.15 12.41 -0.40
C VAL A 22 -6.48 12.22 -1.76
N ARG A 23 -5.62 11.21 -1.94
CA ARG A 23 -4.96 10.90 -3.22
C ARG A 23 -5.96 10.71 -4.37
N HIS A 24 -7.05 10.03 -4.12
CA HIS A 24 -8.06 9.78 -5.15
C HIS A 24 -9.04 10.93 -5.38
N THR A 25 -9.06 11.92 -4.50
CA THR A 25 -9.84 13.16 -4.68
C THR A 25 -9.04 14.29 -5.30
N VAL A 26 -7.71 14.27 -5.13
CA VAL A 26 -6.79 15.27 -5.68
C VAL A 26 -6.25 14.77 -7.02
N ASN A 27 -6.84 15.25 -8.13
CA ASN A 27 -6.35 14.95 -9.47
C ASN A 27 -5.80 16.21 -10.11
N TYR A 28 -4.47 16.37 -10.08
CA TYR A 28 -3.79 17.54 -10.65
C TYR A 28 -3.95 17.64 -12.17
N GLU A 29 -4.13 16.52 -12.88
CA GLU A 29 -4.36 16.53 -14.32
C GLU A 29 -5.70 17.19 -14.67
N THR A 30 -6.75 16.86 -13.91
CA THR A 30 -8.07 17.49 -14.05
C THR A 30 -8.05 18.96 -13.75
N TYR A 31 -7.22 19.40 -12.79
CA TYR A 31 -7.11 20.78 -12.35
C TYR A 31 -5.93 21.53 -12.98
N SER A 32 -5.29 20.98 -14.00
CA SER A 32 -4.15 21.62 -14.70
C SER A 32 -4.49 22.99 -15.30
N CYS A 33 -5.77 23.23 -15.62
CA CYS A 33 -6.25 24.52 -16.10
C CYS A 33 -6.19 25.65 -15.06
N LEU A 34 -6.08 25.35 -13.77
CA LEU A 34 -6.01 26.36 -12.72
C LEU A 34 -4.66 27.11 -12.70
N GLY A 35 -3.57 26.50 -13.18
CA GLY A 35 -2.25 27.10 -13.28
C GLY A 35 -1.64 27.57 -11.94
N GLY A 36 -0.41 28.11 -12.03
CA GLY A 36 0.25 28.79 -10.92
C GLY A 36 0.40 27.99 -9.62
N ALA A 37 0.24 28.66 -8.49
CA ALA A 37 0.43 28.09 -7.15
C ALA A 37 -0.49 26.91 -6.84
N TRP A 38 -1.72 26.90 -7.38
CA TRP A 38 -2.65 25.80 -7.18
C TRP A 38 -2.17 24.49 -7.83
N LEU A 39 -1.70 24.57 -9.06
CA LEU A 39 -1.16 23.38 -9.75
C LEU A 39 0.07 22.83 -9.01
N TYR A 40 0.94 23.73 -8.51
CA TYR A 40 2.08 23.32 -7.68
C TYR A 40 1.62 22.60 -6.42
N PHE A 41 0.66 23.17 -5.70
CA PHE A 41 0.10 22.57 -4.48
C PHE A 41 -0.52 21.19 -4.74
N LEU A 42 -1.29 21.03 -5.81
CA LEU A 42 -1.91 19.75 -6.15
C LEU A 42 -0.86 18.68 -6.53
N LYS A 43 0.18 19.04 -7.27
CA LYS A 43 1.30 18.14 -7.56
C LYS A 43 2.06 17.75 -6.29
N TRP A 44 2.28 18.70 -5.41
CA TRP A 44 2.90 18.43 -4.11
C TRP A 44 2.06 17.49 -3.25
N MET A 45 0.74 17.71 -3.19
CA MET A 45 -0.20 16.83 -2.51
C MET A 45 -0.18 15.41 -3.11
N ASP A 46 -0.12 15.28 -4.43
CA ASP A 46 0.01 13.98 -5.09
C ASP A 46 1.26 13.24 -4.61
N LYS A 47 2.43 13.90 -4.63
CA LYS A 47 3.70 13.32 -4.15
C LYS A 47 3.69 13.00 -2.65
N MET A 48 3.08 13.85 -1.82
CA MET A 48 2.92 13.58 -0.38
C MET A 48 2.05 12.35 -0.09
N THR A 49 1.06 12.08 -0.92
CA THR A 49 0.11 10.98 -0.71
C THR A 49 0.62 9.63 -1.22
N GLU A 50 1.69 9.60 -2.03
CA GLU A 50 2.31 8.36 -2.53
C GLU A 50 2.78 7.41 -1.42
N ILE A 51 3.14 7.95 -0.26
CA ILE A 51 3.63 7.19 0.91
C ILE A 51 2.61 6.18 1.47
N ALA A 52 1.32 6.37 1.20
CA ALA A 52 0.26 5.59 1.85
C ALA A 52 0.30 4.11 1.48
N VAL A 53 0.32 3.79 0.19
CA VAL A 53 0.26 2.41 -0.29
C VAL A 53 1.53 1.62 0.08
N PRO A 54 2.76 2.13 -0.13
CA PRO A 54 3.99 1.47 0.32
C PRO A 54 4.01 1.15 1.81
N THR A 55 3.54 2.10 2.63
CA THR A 55 3.45 1.89 4.09
C THR A 55 2.43 0.82 4.44
N PHE A 56 1.27 0.77 3.77
CA PHE A 56 0.30 -0.31 3.93
C PHE A 56 0.88 -1.68 3.57
N PHE A 57 1.62 -1.78 2.46
CA PHE A 57 2.28 -3.03 2.07
C PHE A 57 3.27 -3.48 3.14
N THR A 58 4.11 -2.57 3.63
CA THR A 58 5.11 -2.88 4.68
C THR A 58 4.44 -3.31 5.98
N ILE A 59 3.44 -2.57 6.46
CA ILE A 59 2.68 -2.92 7.67
C ILE A 59 2.00 -4.29 7.50
N SER A 60 1.37 -4.53 6.36
CA SER A 60 0.65 -5.78 6.10
C SER A 60 1.61 -6.98 6.04
N GLY A 61 2.78 -6.82 5.42
CA GLY A 61 3.85 -7.82 5.41
C GLY A 61 4.36 -8.11 6.83
N TYR A 62 4.65 -7.08 7.61
CA TYR A 62 5.07 -7.23 9.00
C TYR A 62 4.01 -7.96 9.85
N LEU A 63 2.77 -7.49 9.82
CA LEU A 63 1.68 -8.07 10.64
C LEU A 63 1.34 -9.51 10.24
N PHE A 64 1.52 -9.87 8.96
CA PHE A 64 1.31 -11.24 8.53
C PHE A 64 2.39 -12.18 9.08
N TYR A 65 3.65 -11.72 9.14
CA TYR A 65 4.80 -12.58 9.47
C TYR A 65 5.35 -12.40 10.89
N GLN A 66 4.93 -11.42 11.69
CA GLN A 66 5.50 -11.15 13.03
C GLN A 66 5.47 -12.34 14.00
N ASN A 67 4.52 -13.25 13.89
CA ASN A 67 4.43 -14.49 14.67
C ASN A 67 4.03 -15.63 13.72
N PHE A 68 4.75 -15.74 12.60
CA PHE A 68 4.41 -16.71 11.58
C PHE A 68 4.93 -18.10 11.94
N GLU A 69 4.01 -19.07 11.89
CA GLU A 69 4.25 -20.50 11.99
C GLU A 69 3.59 -21.17 10.81
N TYR A 70 4.29 -22.08 10.12
CA TYR A 70 3.73 -22.80 8.98
C TYR A 70 2.52 -23.67 9.36
N SER A 71 2.48 -24.18 10.61
CA SER A 71 1.35 -24.91 11.15
C SER A 71 0.05 -24.12 11.16
N LYS A 72 0.14 -22.78 11.24
CA LYS A 72 -1.01 -21.85 11.30
C LYS A 72 -1.24 -21.13 9.97
N LEU A 73 -0.59 -21.56 8.89
CA LEU A 73 -0.68 -20.88 7.59
C LEU A 73 -2.11 -20.87 7.04
N ILE A 74 -2.80 -22.01 7.13
CA ILE A 74 -4.18 -22.15 6.63
C ILE A 74 -5.14 -21.24 7.41
N ASP A 75 -5.02 -21.18 8.74
CA ASP A 75 -5.85 -20.29 9.57
C ASP A 75 -5.61 -18.82 9.21
N LYS A 76 -4.35 -18.46 8.95
CA LYS A 76 -4.00 -17.10 8.48
C LYS A 76 -4.60 -16.81 7.11
N TRP A 77 -4.54 -17.74 6.18
CA TRP A 77 -5.15 -17.58 4.86
C TRP A 77 -6.68 -17.46 4.96
N GLU A 78 -7.33 -18.29 5.75
CA GLU A 78 -8.78 -18.20 5.97
C GLU A 78 -9.17 -16.83 6.53
N SER A 79 -8.44 -16.33 7.52
CA SER A 79 -8.64 -14.99 8.07
C SER A 79 -8.46 -13.89 7.00
N ARG A 80 -7.49 -14.04 6.09
CA ARG A 80 -7.25 -13.08 5.00
C ARG A 80 -8.29 -13.18 3.90
N ILE A 81 -8.78 -14.37 3.58
CA ILE A 81 -9.91 -14.53 2.65
C ILE A 81 -11.12 -13.76 3.17
N LYS A 82 -11.48 -13.94 4.43
CA LYS A 82 -12.61 -13.22 5.05
C LYS A 82 -12.40 -11.71 5.12
N GLY A 83 -11.18 -11.26 5.43
CA GLY A 83 -10.85 -9.84 5.65
C GLY A 83 -10.42 -9.07 4.40
N LEU A 84 -9.99 -9.73 3.33
CA LEU A 84 -9.53 -9.08 2.09
C LEU A 84 -10.33 -9.52 0.86
N VAL A 85 -10.44 -10.84 0.62
CA VAL A 85 -11.04 -11.34 -0.62
C VAL A 85 -12.54 -11.05 -0.67
N VAL A 86 -13.26 -11.32 0.41
CA VAL A 86 -14.70 -11.08 0.47
C VAL A 86 -15.05 -9.60 0.28
N PRO A 87 -14.47 -8.64 1.05
CA PRO A 87 -14.71 -7.21 0.79
C PRO A 87 -14.31 -6.78 -0.61
N TYR A 88 -13.17 -7.26 -1.13
CA TYR A 88 -12.74 -6.95 -2.49
C TYR A 88 -13.78 -7.36 -3.52
N VAL A 89 -14.24 -8.62 -3.48
CA VAL A 89 -15.25 -9.13 -4.44
C VAL A 89 -16.55 -8.31 -4.37
N ILE A 90 -17.00 -7.97 -3.16
CA ILE A 90 -18.20 -7.15 -2.96
C ILE A 90 -18.02 -5.78 -3.64
N TRP A 91 -16.94 -5.06 -3.32
CA TRP A 91 -16.72 -3.71 -3.83
C TRP A 91 -16.47 -3.66 -5.33
N VAL A 92 -15.72 -4.63 -5.88
CA VAL A 92 -15.51 -4.75 -7.34
C VAL A 92 -16.81 -5.03 -8.07
N THR A 93 -17.68 -5.89 -7.50
CA THR A 93 -19.00 -6.18 -8.06
C THR A 93 -19.90 -4.95 -8.02
N ILE A 94 -19.94 -4.24 -6.87
CA ILE A 94 -20.72 -2.99 -6.75
C ILE A 94 -20.23 -1.94 -7.77
N GLY A 95 -18.93 -1.76 -7.93
CA GLY A 95 -18.36 -0.83 -8.91
C GLY A 95 -18.77 -1.18 -10.35
N TYR A 96 -18.71 -2.45 -10.70
CA TYR A 96 -19.16 -2.89 -12.03
C TYR A 96 -20.66 -2.63 -12.26
N LEU A 97 -21.50 -3.03 -11.30
CA LEU A 97 -22.95 -2.80 -11.38
C LEU A 97 -23.28 -1.31 -11.48
N TYR A 98 -22.56 -0.46 -10.72
CA TYR A 98 -22.71 0.99 -10.79
C TYR A 98 -22.48 1.53 -12.21
N TYR A 99 -21.38 1.13 -12.88
CA TYR A 99 -21.11 1.55 -14.25
C TYR A 99 -22.12 0.99 -15.26
N VAL A 100 -22.57 -0.26 -15.09
CA VAL A 100 -23.63 -0.84 -15.92
C VAL A 100 -24.92 -0.01 -15.82
N VAL A 101 -25.32 0.36 -14.61
CA VAL A 101 -26.52 1.21 -14.39
C VAL A 101 -26.33 2.60 -15.02
N LEU A 102 -25.18 3.25 -14.76
CA LEU A 102 -24.90 4.58 -15.31
C LEU A 102 -24.95 4.61 -16.84
N LYS A 103 -24.51 3.54 -17.50
CA LYS A 103 -24.53 3.44 -18.97
C LYS A 103 -25.94 3.49 -19.55
N HIS A 104 -26.96 3.03 -18.79
CA HIS A 104 -28.36 3.04 -19.21
C HIS A 104 -29.07 4.38 -18.95
N ILE A 105 -28.41 5.32 -18.26
CA ILE A 105 -28.96 6.67 -18.05
C ILE A 105 -28.50 7.59 -19.19
N PRO A 106 -29.42 8.04 -20.12
CA PRO A 106 -29.00 8.79 -21.32
C PRO A 106 -28.17 10.03 -21.06
N ALA A 107 -28.48 10.78 -19.97
CA ALA A 107 -27.76 12.01 -19.61
C ALA A 107 -26.32 11.77 -19.17
N VAL A 108 -25.99 10.59 -18.64
CA VAL A 108 -24.68 10.24 -18.06
C VAL A 108 -23.97 9.22 -18.97
N GLY A 109 -24.68 8.22 -19.47
CA GLY A 109 -24.10 7.12 -20.24
C GLY A 109 -23.34 7.57 -21.49
N ASN A 110 -23.82 8.64 -22.13
CA ASN A 110 -23.17 9.23 -23.32
C ASN A 110 -21.87 9.99 -22.98
N ARG A 111 -21.64 10.33 -21.70
CA ARG A 111 -20.41 10.99 -21.23
C ARG A 111 -19.36 10.02 -20.72
N ILE A 112 -19.70 8.74 -20.58
CA ILE A 112 -18.78 7.69 -20.15
C ILE A 112 -17.98 7.25 -21.37
N SER A 113 -16.69 7.61 -21.41
CA SER A 113 -15.78 7.29 -22.50
C SER A 113 -15.29 5.84 -22.48
N MET A 114 -15.34 5.17 -21.31
CA MET A 114 -14.87 3.79 -21.19
C MET A 114 -15.92 2.80 -21.73
N THR A 115 -15.45 1.72 -22.36
CA THR A 115 -16.29 0.61 -22.79
C THR A 115 -16.74 -0.20 -21.59
N ILE A 116 -18.06 -0.31 -21.39
CA ILE A 116 -18.63 -1.11 -20.31
C ILE A 116 -19.14 -2.41 -20.92
N GLU A 117 -18.53 -3.51 -20.49
CA GLU A 117 -18.91 -4.86 -20.91
C GLU A 117 -20.33 -5.21 -20.44
N PRO A 118 -21.11 -5.97 -21.23
CA PRO A 118 -22.44 -6.42 -20.84
C PRO A 118 -22.41 -7.25 -19.55
N LEU A 119 -23.44 -7.12 -18.71
CA LEU A 119 -23.56 -7.85 -17.47
C LEU A 119 -23.80 -9.35 -17.75
N ASN A 120 -22.77 -10.16 -17.55
CA ASN A 120 -22.81 -11.61 -17.58
C ASN A 120 -21.76 -12.21 -16.64
N ALA A 121 -21.87 -13.50 -16.36
CA ALA A 121 -20.97 -14.19 -15.40
C ALA A 121 -19.49 -14.12 -15.83
N THR A 122 -19.20 -14.22 -17.11
CA THR A 122 -17.81 -14.17 -17.65
C THR A 122 -17.20 -12.78 -17.44
N ASN A 123 -17.93 -11.72 -17.74
CA ASN A 123 -17.45 -10.36 -17.60
C ASN A 123 -17.35 -9.95 -16.12
N LEU A 124 -18.28 -10.44 -15.28
CA LEU A 124 -18.15 -10.28 -13.83
C LEU A 124 -16.88 -10.96 -13.30
N LEU A 125 -16.60 -12.19 -13.71
CA LEU A 125 -15.38 -12.89 -13.32
C LEU A 125 -14.10 -12.16 -13.80
N LYS A 126 -14.10 -11.71 -15.05
CA LYS A 126 -12.99 -10.88 -15.59
C LYS A 126 -12.79 -9.63 -14.75
N ASN A 127 -13.88 -8.92 -14.38
CA ASN A 127 -13.79 -7.74 -13.56
C ASN A 127 -13.25 -8.04 -12.15
N ILE A 128 -13.66 -9.15 -11.53
CA ILE A 128 -13.10 -9.60 -10.23
C ILE A 128 -11.59 -9.86 -10.36
N LEU A 129 -11.15 -10.47 -11.45
CA LEU A 129 -9.72 -10.78 -11.65
C LEU A 129 -8.88 -9.54 -11.99
N TYR A 130 -9.39 -8.64 -12.81
CA TYR A 130 -8.63 -7.50 -13.35
C TYR A 130 -8.97 -6.16 -12.69
N GLY A 131 -10.14 -6.02 -12.04
CA GLY A 131 -10.53 -4.80 -11.30
C GLY A 131 -10.80 -3.59 -12.17
N ASN A 132 -11.26 -3.78 -13.43
CA ASN A 132 -11.36 -2.75 -14.48
C ASN A 132 -12.20 -1.53 -14.10
N TYR A 133 -13.23 -1.70 -13.27
CA TYR A 133 -14.19 -0.64 -12.91
C TYR A 133 -13.95 -0.07 -11.50
N ASN A 134 -12.88 -0.48 -10.81
CA ASN A 134 -12.58 -0.05 -9.44
C ASN A 134 -11.07 0.14 -9.26
N GLY A 135 -10.51 1.12 -9.98
CA GLY A 135 -9.08 1.41 -10.00
C GLY A 135 -8.42 1.39 -8.60
N PRO A 136 -8.94 2.11 -7.59
CA PRO A 136 -8.33 2.15 -6.26
C PRO A 136 -8.13 0.80 -5.57
N LEU A 137 -8.85 -0.25 -5.98
CA LEU A 137 -8.74 -1.59 -5.36
C LEU A 137 -7.57 -2.44 -5.87
N TRP A 138 -6.76 -1.92 -6.80
CA TRP A 138 -5.60 -2.65 -7.33
C TRP A 138 -4.65 -3.11 -6.21
N PHE A 139 -4.44 -2.28 -5.17
CA PHE A 139 -3.55 -2.61 -4.06
C PHE A 139 -4.07 -3.79 -3.21
N MET A 140 -5.40 -3.92 -3.04
CA MET A 140 -5.98 -5.07 -2.34
C MET A 140 -5.75 -6.36 -3.12
N ARG A 141 -5.85 -6.31 -4.45
CA ARG A 141 -5.54 -7.44 -5.33
C ARG A 141 -4.08 -7.86 -5.20
N SER A 142 -3.15 -6.90 -5.25
CA SER A 142 -1.73 -7.16 -5.03
C SER A 142 -1.47 -7.77 -3.65
N LEU A 143 -2.10 -7.24 -2.60
CA LEU A 143 -2.00 -7.82 -1.25
C LEU A 143 -2.48 -9.27 -1.17
N MET A 144 -3.58 -9.61 -1.84
CA MET A 144 -4.08 -10.99 -1.88
C MET A 144 -3.03 -11.91 -2.50
N VAL A 145 -2.49 -11.55 -3.67
CA VAL A 145 -1.43 -12.34 -4.33
C VAL A 145 -0.23 -12.52 -3.41
N LEU A 146 0.24 -11.43 -2.77
CA LEU A 146 1.39 -11.45 -1.87
C LEU A 146 1.19 -12.37 -0.66
N VAL A 147 0.01 -12.35 -0.05
CA VAL A 147 -0.33 -13.24 1.09
C VAL A 147 -0.22 -14.72 0.70
N PHE A 148 -0.58 -15.08 -0.52
CA PHE A 148 -0.54 -16.47 -0.96
C PHE A 148 0.85 -16.92 -1.46
N VAL A 149 1.60 -16.02 -2.09
CA VAL A 149 2.90 -16.35 -2.71
C VAL A 149 4.07 -16.23 -1.73
N THR A 150 4.02 -15.30 -0.79
CA THR A 150 5.18 -14.96 0.05
C THR A 150 5.59 -15.95 1.16
N PRO A 151 4.85 -16.97 1.56
CA PRO A 151 5.39 -17.99 2.48
C PRO A 151 6.71 -18.60 1.99
N ALA A 152 6.90 -18.74 0.68
CA ALA A 152 8.16 -19.19 0.11
C ALA A 152 9.31 -18.19 0.35
N PHE A 153 9.06 -16.89 0.16
CA PHE A 153 10.04 -15.83 0.43
C PHE A 153 10.40 -15.74 1.91
N TYR A 154 9.41 -15.89 2.81
CA TYR A 154 9.66 -15.90 4.25
C TYR A 154 10.63 -17.03 4.65
N TRP A 155 10.46 -18.23 4.07
CA TRP A 155 11.38 -19.34 4.29
C TRP A 155 12.81 -18.99 3.89
N ILE A 156 13.02 -18.40 2.70
CA ILE A 156 14.33 -17.97 2.18
C ILE A 156 14.95 -16.91 3.11
N ILE A 157 14.18 -15.87 3.46
CA ILE A 157 14.65 -14.75 4.30
C ILE A 157 15.02 -15.24 5.70
N ARG A 158 14.26 -16.17 6.26
CA ARG A 158 14.52 -16.71 7.60
C ARG A 158 15.72 -17.65 7.61
N ARG A 159 15.90 -18.46 6.57
CA ARG A 159 16.95 -19.48 6.50
C ARG A 159 18.32 -18.88 6.20
N TRP A 160 18.42 -17.89 5.35
CA TRP A 160 19.68 -17.32 4.88
C TRP A 160 19.83 -15.86 5.31
N ARG A 161 21.03 -15.48 5.74
CA ARG A 161 21.33 -14.07 6.13
C ARG A 161 21.10 -13.11 4.96
N LEU A 162 21.49 -13.50 3.76
CA LEU A 162 21.32 -12.73 2.52
C LEU A 162 20.03 -13.10 1.76
N GLY A 163 19.11 -13.84 2.39
CA GLY A 163 17.88 -14.27 1.76
C GLY A 163 17.04 -13.11 1.23
N ILE A 164 17.06 -11.94 1.89
CA ILE A 164 16.38 -10.74 1.37
C ILE A 164 16.97 -10.28 0.04
N VAL A 165 18.30 -10.32 -0.10
CA VAL A 165 18.97 -9.93 -1.36
C VAL A 165 18.56 -10.85 -2.49
N VAL A 166 18.50 -12.17 -2.23
CA VAL A 166 18.06 -13.17 -3.22
C VAL A 166 16.63 -12.88 -3.67
N CYS A 167 15.71 -12.62 -2.72
CA CYS A 167 14.32 -12.31 -3.02
C CYS A 167 14.18 -11.01 -3.82
N VAL A 168 14.88 -9.95 -3.43
CA VAL A 168 14.87 -8.66 -4.14
C VAL A 168 15.43 -8.83 -5.56
N SER A 169 16.56 -9.52 -5.71
CA SER A 169 17.17 -9.77 -7.03
C SER A 169 16.24 -10.58 -7.95
N ALA A 170 15.57 -11.60 -7.40
CA ALA A 170 14.60 -12.38 -8.18
C ALA A 170 13.41 -11.54 -8.63
N ILE A 171 12.90 -10.65 -7.76
CA ILE A 171 11.79 -9.75 -8.09
C ILE A 171 12.21 -8.73 -9.15
N LEU A 172 13.36 -8.09 -9.00
CA LEU A 172 13.87 -7.16 -9.99
C LEU A 172 14.07 -7.84 -11.35
N LEU A 173 14.60 -9.06 -11.36
CA LEU A 173 14.74 -9.85 -12.59
C LEU A 173 13.38 -10.13 -13.24
N LEU A 174 12.37 -10.54 -12.46
CA LEU A 174 11.02 -10.81 -12.94
C LEU A 174 10.33 -9.53 -13.44
N HIS A 175 10.56 -8.40 -12.76
CA HIS A 175 10.02 -7.11 -13.17
C HIS A 175 10.62 -6.64 -14.50
N TYR A 176 11.95 -6.47 -14.57
CA TYR A 176 12.62 -5.91 -15.74
C TYR A 176 12.71 -6.86 -16.94
N ARG A 177 12.76 -8.17 -16.71
CA ARG A 177 12.90 -9.15 -17.81
C ARG A 177 11.55 -9.57 -18.38
N PHE A 178 10.52 -9.65 -17.54
CA PHE A 178 9.23 -10.24 -17.91
C PHE A 178 8.04 -9.31 -17.71
N GLY A 179 8.16 -8.21 -16.99
CA GLY A 179 7.06 -7.28 -16.72
C GLY A 179 5.91 -7.86 -15.88
N ILE A 180 6.16 -8.97 -15.16
CA ILE A 180 5.11 -9.75 -14.50
C ILE A 180 4.74 -9.20 -13.13
N ILE A 181 5.68 -8.55 -12.44
CA ILE A 181 5.56 -8.18 -11.02
C ILE A 181 5.83 -6.68 -10.87
N GLY A 182 4.96 -5.98 -10.18
CA GLY A 182 5.18 -4.58 -9.79
C GLY A 182 6.22 -4.45 -8.68
N LEU A 183 6.90 -3.30 -8.58
CA LEU A 183 7.92 -3.05 -7.56
C LEU A 183 7.35 -2.82 -6.15
N ASP A 184 6.03 -2.62 -6.02
CA ASP A 184 5.31 -2.53 -4.72
C ASP A 184 5.49 -3.78 -3.84
N ILE A 185 5.85 -4.93 -4.41
CA ILE A 185 6.23 -6.12 -3.65
C ILE A 185 7.48 -5.88 -2.79
N LEU A 186 8.36 -4.95 -3.15
CA LEU A 186 9.56 -4.63 -2.37
C LEU A 186 9.20 -4.08 -0.99
N GLN A 187 8.18 -3.23 -0.91
CA GLN A 187 7.70 -2.69 0.36
C GLN A 187 7.05 -3.77 1.23
N TRP A 188 6.32 -4.70 0.61
CA TRP A 188 5.84 -5.89 1.32
C TRP A 188 7.00 -6.71 1.87
N LEU A 189 8.03 -7.01 1.06
CA LEU A 189 9.21 -7.76 1.50
C LEU A 189 9.98 -7.05 2.60
N LEU A 190 10.03 -5.72 2.60
CA LEU A 190 10.58 -4.94 3.71
C LEU A 190 9.86 -5.33 5.01
N GLY A 191 8.54 -5.36 5.02
CA GLY A 191 7.74 -5.78 6.17
C GLY A 191 8.02 -7.23 6.60
N VAL A 192 8.11 -8.15 5.64
CA VAL A 192 8.46 -9.57 5.88
C VAL A 192 9.84 -9.69 6.51
N TRP A 193 10.83 -8.98 5.98
CA TRP A 193 12.22 -8.99 6.47
C TRP A 193 12.32 -8.43 7.88
N ILE A 194 11.65 -7.32 8.15
CA ILE A 194 11.59 -6.74 9.50
C ILE A 194 10.94 -7.72 10.48
N ALA A 195 9.85 -8.37 10.11
CA ALA A 195 9.19 -9.37 10.96
C ALA A 195 10.06 -10.59 11.22
N ALA A 196 10.86 -11.02 10.23
CA ALA A 196 11.70 -12.21 10.34
C ALA A 196 12.99 -11.99 11.13
N ARG A 197 13.55 -10.76 11.13
CA ARG A 197 14.91 -10.47 11.63
C ARG A 197 14.99 -9.37 12.69
N TYR A 198 14.06 -8.40 12.66
CA TYR A 198 14.13 -7.17 13.44
C TYR A 198 12.86 -6.89 14.24
N LYS A 199 12.08 -7.91 14.53
CA LYS A 199 10.81 -7.79 15.28
C LYS A 199 11.03 -7.07 16.61
N ASP A 200 12.07 -7.44 17.37
CA ASP A 200 12.36 -6.87 18.67
C ASP A 200 12.69 -5.37 18.59
N ILE A 201 13.33 -4.94 17.49
CA ILE A 201 13.60 -3.52 17.24
C ILE A 201 12.29 -2.76 17.08
N VAL A 202 11.37 -3.26 16.26
CA VAL A 202 10.06 -2.61 16.04
C VAL A 202 9.22 -2.58 17.31
N GLU A 203 9.31 -3.63 18.14
CA GLU A 203 8.54 -3.72 19.38
C GLU A 203 9.08 -2.78 20.48
N ASN A 204 10.38 -2.50 20.50
CA ASN A 204 11.04 -1.73 21.55
C ASN A 204 11.47 -0.32 21.11
N LEU A 205 11.57 -0.05 19.80
CA LEU A 205 11.99 1.26 19.30
C LEU A 205 10.88 2.28 19.52
N ILE A 206 11.18 3.28 20.35
CA ILE A 206 10.34 4.45 20.55
C ILE A 206 11.18 5.67 20.22
N CYS A 207 10.75 6.43 19.22
CA CYS A 207 11.43 7.67 18.85
C CYS A 207 11.04 8.82 19.81
N PRO A 208 12.02 9.60 20.27
CA PRO A 208 11.74 10.86 20.95
C PRO A 208 10.92 11.80 20.05
N LYS A 209 10.05 12.64 20.65
CA LYS A 209 9.15 13.54 19.91
C LYS A 209 9.88 14.44 18.91
N TRP A 210 11.09 14.90 19.22
CA TRP A 210 11.88 15.73 18.32
C TRP A 210 12.34 14.96 17.06
N ILE A 211 12.72 13.68 17.21
CA ILE A 211 13.07 12.82 16.07
C ILE A 211 11.82 12.57 15.21
N SER A 212 10.66 12.32 15.83
CA SER A 212 9.42 12.14 15.11
C SER A 212 9.00 13.41 14.35
N GLY A 213 9.23 14.58 14.95
CA GLY A 213 9.04 15.87 14.27
C GLY A 213 9.98 16.04 13.06
N MET A 214 11.27 15.71 13.23
CA MET A 214 12.23 15.72 12.13
C MET A 214 11.85 14.74 11.01
N ALA A 215 11.29 13.58 11.33
CA ALA A 215 10.82 12.62 10.35
C ALA A 215 9.69 13.20 9.47
N ILE A 216 8.74 13.97 10.06
CA ILE A 216 7.71 14.68 9.28
C ILE A 216 8.35 15.70 8.35
N VAL A 217 9.29 16.51 8.85
CA VAL A 217 9.99 17.50 8.01
C VAL A 217 10.72 16.79 6.86
N ALA A 218 11.38 15.68 7.12
CA ALA A 218 12.08 14.90 6.09
C ALA A 218 11.11 14.36 5.02
N ILE A 219 9.92 13.87 5.41
CA ILE A 219 8.88 13.42 4.47
C ILE A 219 8.46 14.59 3.56
N VAL A 220 8.20 15.77 4.13
CA VAL A 220 7.84 16.96 3.36
C VAL A 220 8.95 17.34 2.38
N LEU A 221 10.22 17.29 2.80
CA LEU A 221 11.36 17.60 1.95
C LEU A 221 11.52 16.57 0.82
N ILE A 222 11.34 15.28 1.10
CA ILE A 222 11.39 14.22 0.07
C ILE A 222 10.27 14.43 -0.94
N ALA A 223 9.05 14.73 -0.53
CA ALA A 223 7.94 15.00 -1.44
C ALA A 223 8.25 16.20 -2.36
N ASN A 224 8.86 17.28 -1.81
CA ASN A 224 9.33 18.40 -2.63
C ASN A 224 10.43 17.98 -3.61
N LEU A 225 11.40 17.17 -3.15
CA LEU A 225 12.47 16.67 -4.01
C LEU A 225 11.92 15.86 -5.18
N LYS A 226 10.97 14.95 -4.92
CA LYS A 226 10.31 14.10 -5.93
C LYS A 226 9.61 14.90 -7.02
N MET A 227 9.15 16.11 -6.74
CA MET A 227 8.55 16.99 -7.77
C MET A 227 9.55 17.45 -8.85
N TRP A 228 10.84 17.47 -8.53
CA TRP A 228 11.91 17.96 -9.41
C TRP A 228 12.77 16.83 -9.97
N MET A 229 12.60 15.62 -9.47
CA MET A 229 13.33 14.45 -9.96
C MET A 229 12.71 13.93 -11.26
N PRO A 230 13.54 13.50 -12.22
CA PRO A 230 13.05 12.68 -13.33
C PRO A 230 12.43 11.39 -12.77
N GLU A 231 11.42 10.86 -13.46
CA GLU A 231 10.75 9.61 -13.09
C GLU A 231 11.68 8.39 -13.28
N TYR A 232 12.63 8.23 -12.37
CA TYR A 232 13.46 7.02 -12.30
C TYR A 232 12.84 6.05 -11.29
N GLU A 233 12.20 5.01 -11.79
CA GLU A 233 11.46 4.02 -11.00
C GLU A 233 12.26 3.44 -9.81
N VAL A 234 13.55 3.15 -10.01
CA VAL A 234 14.41 2.62 -8.92
C VAL A 234 14.68 3.66 -7.85
N ALA A 235 15.01 4.90 -8.24
CA ALA A 235 15.27 5.97 -7.29
C ALA A 235 14.01 6.31 -6.48
N GLU A 236 12.86 6.33 -7.13
CA GLU A 236 11.56 6.55 -6.50
C GLU A 236 11.24 5.47 -5.47
N ASN A 237 11.45 4.18 -5.80
CA ASN A 237 11.26 3.07 -4.84
C ASN A 237 12.21 3.11 -3.64
N ILE A 238 13.46 3.56 -3.83
CA ILE A 238 14.41 3.76 -2.72
C ILE A 238 13.91 4.87 -1.80
N LEU A 239 13.46 5.99 -2.34
CA LEU A 239 12.88 7.09 -1.55
C LEU A 239 11.62 6.64 -0.81
N LEU A 240 10.74 5.87 -1.44
CA LEU A 240 9.54 5.31 -0.81
C LEU A 240 9.87 4.42 0.38
N ILE A 241 10.94 3.60 0.32
CA ILE A 241 11.41 2.81 1.47
C ILE A 241 11.84 3.74 2.61
N GLY A 242 12.58 4.80 2.30
CA GLY A 242 12.96 5.84 3.28
C GLY A 242 11.74 6.50 3.92
N GLU A 243 10.77 6.91 3.12
CA GLU A 243 9.51 7.52 3.57
C GLU A 243 8.70 6.58 4.47
N VAL A 244 8.65 5.26 4.18
CA VAL A 244 7.99 4.27 5.04
C VAL A 244 8.63 4.23 6.43
N ILE A 245 9.96 4.25 6.51
CA ILE A 245 10.69 4.27 7.79
C ILE A 245 10.40 5.58 8.53
N LEU A 246 10.47 6.72 7.84
CA LEU A 246 10.17 8.03 8.42
C LEU A 246 8.73 8.12 8.91
N THR A 247 7.77 7.57 8.17
CA THR A 247 6.36 7.49 8.60
C THR A 247 6.24 6.70 9.89
N TRP A 248 6.93 5.56 10.00
CA TRP A 248 6.92 4.77 11.22
C TRP A 248 7.48 5.55 12.42
N MET A 249 8.55 6.32 12.22
CA MET A 249 9.12 7.20 13.26
C MET A 249 8.20 8.38 13.60
N ALA A 250 7.58 9.01 12.59
CA ALA A 250 6.66 10.11 12.78
C ALA A 250 5.43 9.72 13.62
N MET A 251 4.95 8.48 13.47
CA MET A 251 3.80 7.97 14.21
C MET A 251 4.01 7.79 15.71
N ASP A 252 5.25 7.93 16.20
CA ASP A 252 5.48 7.99 17.65
C ASP A 252 5.02 9.31 18.30
N LEU A 253 4.73 10.36 17.51
CA LEU A 253 4.06 11.57 18.00
C LEU A 253 2.63 11.31 18.50
N VAL A 254 1.93 10.39 17.85
CA VAL A 254 0.52 10.07 18.15
C VAL A 254 0.43 8.93 19.18
N ARG A 255 1.56 8.42 19.65
CA ARG A 255 1.60 7.35 20.64
C ARG A 255 1.07 7.86 21.97
N ILE A 256 -0.13 7.49 22.34
CA ILE A 256 -0.75 7.79 23.62
C ILE A 256 -0.10 6.88 24.66
N LYS A 257 0.76 7.45 25.53
CA LYS A 257 1.20 6.76 26.76
C LYS A 257 -0.03 6.54 27.63
N GLU A 258 -0.37 5.28 27.90
CA GLU A 258 -1.33 5.01 28.97
C GLU A 258 -0.70 5.47 30.28
N THR A 259 -1.36 6.36 31.00
CA THR A 259 -1.05 6.60 32.41
C THR A 259 -1.26 5.29 33.16
N PRO A 260 -0.28 4.79 33.91
CA PRO A 260 -0.49 3.64 34.77
C PRO A 260 -1.64 3.96 35.71
N LYS A 261 -2.64 3.11 35.71
CA LYS A 261 -3.74 3.13 36.68
C LYS A 261 -3.21 2.69 38.03
#